data_cce60d874c297ca036d133110b64f829
#
_entry.id   cce60d874c297ca036d133110b64f829
#
_cell.length_a   1.000
_cell.length_b   1.000
_cell.length_c   1.000
_cell.angle_alpha   90.00
_cell.angle_beta   90.00
_cell.angle_gamma   90.00
#
_symmetry.space_group_name_H-M   'P 1'
#
loop_
_entity.id
_entity.type
_entity.pdbx_description
1 polymer ?
#
loop_
_entity_poly.entity_id
_entity_poly.type
_entity_poly.pdbx_seq_one_letter_code
_entity_poly.pdbx_strand_id
1 'polypeptide(L)'
;MKTIKAIIILTLVSIFTTTTYAAEVPRESAPCNASNEAIVFVESCIGDILTEVQNGLGYSDARAKSNRIFFDAFLKGQTNGYSYGELVDIANAAIWQYRDMYLRPDFYTNNLEKVRVIIAPVIEDYKSGKISYAEAEFNARTRIYQSVKPDFNPDAEYMKDPLSRDIPSVDNSLFILARKLLLSS
;
A
#
# COMPACT_ATOMS: atom_id res chain seq x y z
N MET A 1 36.67 4.23 -32.46
CA MET A 1 35.44 3.47 -32.31
C MET A 1 35.11 3.04 -30.87
N LYS A 2 36.06 2.92 -29.94
CA LYS A 2 35.79 2.56 -28.51
C LYS A 2 35.15 3.69 -27.69
N THR A 3 35.47 4.94 -27.99
CA THR A 3 34.99 6.13 -27.27
C THR A 3 33.50 6.44 -27.51
N ILE A 4 33.00 6.16 -28.71
CA ILE A 4 31.59 6.42 -29.07
C ILE A 4 30.63 5.44 -28.31
N LYS A 5 31.08 4.17 -28.12
CA LYS A 5 30.28 3.19 -27.38
C LYS A 5 30.13 3.54 -25.88
N ALA A 6 31.18 4.12 -25.26
CA ALA A 6 31.14 4.54 -23.88
C ALA A 6 30.20 5.73 -23.65
N ILE A 7 30.16 6.68 -24.61
CA ILE A 7 29.28 7.85 -24.55
C ILE A 7 27.79 7.43 -24.67
N ILE A 8 27.48 6.48 -25.57
CA ILE A 8 26.09 6.00 -25.76
C ILE A 8 25.60 5.25 -24.52
N ILE A 9 26.45 4.47 -23.87
CA ILE A 9 26.09 3.77 -22.63
C ILE A 9 25.86 4.74 -21.48
N LEU A 10 26.68 5.79 -21.37
CA LEU A 10 26.54 6.81 -20.33
C LEU A 10 25.25 7.65 -20.54
N THR A 11 24.90 7.95 -21.80
CA THR A 11 23.70 8.72 -22.15
C THR A 11 22.42 7.89 -21.90
N LEU A 12 22.45 6.58 -22.16
CA LEU A 12 21.34 5.68 -21.86
C LEU A 12 21.10 5.51 -20.36
N VAL A 13 22.16 5.40 -19.55
CA VAL A 13 22.05 5.35 -18.10
C VAL A 13 21.50 6.66 -17.53
N SER A 14 21.89 7.82 -18.12
CA SER A 14 21.38 9.13 -17.68
C SER A 14 19.90 9.35 -18.01
N ILE A 15 19.38 8.76 -19.10
CA ILE A 15 17.96 8.85 -19.46
C ILE A 15 17.08 8.04 -18.48
N PHE A 16 17.58 6.94 -17.94
CA PHE A 16 16.84 6.17 -16.95
C PHE A 16 16.88 6.76 -15.53
N THR A 17 17.81 7.68 -15.24
CA THR A 17 17.92 8.31 -13.91
C THR A 17 17.16 9.64 -13.82
N THR A 18 16.63 10.19 -14.91
CA THR A 18 15.89 11.46 -14.92
C THR A 18 14.38 11.33 -15.02
N THR A 19 13.80 10.14 -14.93
CA THR A 19 12.35 10.01 -14.80
C THR A 19 11.92 10.41 -13.39
N THR A 20 11.75 11.70 -13.25
CA THR A 20 10.73 12.40 -12.46
C THR A 20 10.39 11.81 -11.11
N TYR A 21 11.09 12.26 -10.11
CA TYR A 21 10.53 12.37 -8.77
C TYR A 21 9.54 13.55 -8.71
N ALA A 22 8.39 13.40 -9.32
CA ALA A 22 7.20 14.00 -8.77
C ALA A 22 6.81 13.08 -7.61
N ALA A 23 7.14 13.48 -6.38
CA ALA A 23 6.55 12.90 -5.21
C ALA A 23 5.06 13.27 -5.20
N GLU A 24 4.28 12.64 -6.05
CA GLU A 24 2.87 12.53 -5.78
C GLU A 24 2.80 11.68 -4.50
N VAL A 25 2.40 12.33 -3.41
CA VAL A 25 1.75 11.64 -2.29
C VAL A 25 0.80 10.64 -2.96
N PRO A 26 0.91 9.32 -2.70
CA PRO A 26 0.02 8.38 -3.32
C PRO A 26 -1.40 8.88 -3.05
N ARG A 27 -2.07 9.41 -4.07
CA ARG A 27 -3.51 9.54 -4.03
C ARG A 27 -3.98 8.16 -3.65
N GLU A 28 -4.82 8.06 -2.63
CA GLU A 28 -5.44 6.79 -2.30
C GLU A 28 -5.99 6.22 -3.60
N SER A 29 -5.22 5.35 -4.18
CA SER A 29 -5.62 4.62 -5.36
C SER A 29 -6.87 3.85 -4.97
N ALA A 30 -7.78 3.70 -5.91
CA ALA A 30 -8.87 2.74 -5.88
C ALA A 30 -8.43 1.47 -5.15
N PRO A 31 -9.37 0.76 -4.49
CA PRO A 31 -9.05 -0.37 -3.62
C PRO A 31 -8.00 -1.25 -4.28
N CYS A 32 -6.91 -1.47 -3.57
CA CYS A 32 -5.82 -2.29 -4.08
C CYS A 32 -6.40 -3.66 -4.39
N ASN A 33 -6.56 -4.00 -5.67
CA ASN A 33 -7.07 -5.30 -6.12
C ASN A 33 -6.05 -6.43 -5.89
N ALA A 34 -4.98 -6.15 -5.16
CA ALA A 34 -3.98 -7.13 -4.82
C ALA A 34 -4.59 -8.25 -3.98
N SER A 35 -4.39 -9.49 -4.38
CA SER A 35 -4.77 -10.64 -3.57
C SER A 35 -3.98 -10.64 -2.25
N ASN A 36 -4.54 -11.27 -1.21
CA ASN A 36 -3.85 -11.47 0.06
C ASN A 36 -2.48 -12.14 -0.14
N GLU A 37 -2.38 -13.06 -1.08
CA GLU A 37 -1.15 -13.76 -1.45
C GLU A 37 -0.07 -12.80 -1.97
N ALA A 38 -0.45 -11.83 -2.81
CA ALA A 38 0.48 -10.82 -3.30
C ALA A 38 1.03 -9.96 -2.16
N ILE A 39 0.19 -9.59 -1.20
CA ILE A 39 0.59 -8.80 -0.04
C ILE A 39 1.55 -9.59 0.85
N VAL A 40 1.22 -10.84 1.17
CA VAL A 40 2.07 -11.73 1.97
C VAL A 40 3.42 -11.97 1.28
N PHE A 41 3.41 -12.20 -0.03
CA PHE A 41 4.62 -12.35 -0.83
C PHE A 41 5.50 -11.09 -0.75
N VAL A 42 4.92 -9.91 -0.96
CA VAL A 42 5.64 -8.64 -0.86
C VAL A 42 6.22 -8.45 0.54
N GLU A 43 5.45 -8.66 1.59
CA GLU A 43 5.91 -8.51 2.97
C GLU A 43 7.06 -9.48 3.30
N SER A 44 7.03 -10.70 2.80
CA SER A 44 8.13 -11.66 2.97
C SER A 44 9.41 -11.21 2.26
N CYS A 45 9.29 -10.63 1.06
CA CYS A 45 10.42 -10.16 0.28
C CYS A 45 11.08 -8.90 0.84
N ILE A 46 10.33 -8.06 1.55
CA ILE A 46 10.81 -6.75 2.07
C ILE A 46 10.97 -6.72 3.60
N GLY A 47 10.88 -7.88 4.27
CA GLY A 47 10.93 -7.97 5.74
C GLY A 47 12.13 -7.26 6.36
N ASP A 48 13.32 -7.42 5.80
CA ASP A 48 14.54 -6.73 6.27
C ASP A 48 14.43 -5.20 6.10
N ILE A 49 13.84 -4.75 4.98
CA ILE A 49 13.62 -3.33 4.73
C ILE A 49 12.62 -2.75 5.73
N LEU A 50 11.56 -3.49 6.06
CA LEU A 50 10.57 -3.07 7.05
C LEU A 50 11.21 -2.94 8.44
N THR A 51 12.14 -3.83 8.80
CA THR A 51 12.93 -3.71 10.02
C THR A 51 13.82 -2.46 10.01
N GLU A 52 14.49 -2.16 8.89
CA GLU A 52 15.27 -0.92 8.76
C GLU A 52 14.38 0.34 8.83
N VAL A 53 13.16 0.30 8.29
CA VAL A 53 12.18 1.40 8.40
C VAL A 53 11.77 1.62 9.86
N GLN A 54 11.57 0.57 10.62
CA GLN A 54 11.31 0.64 12.06
C GLN A 54 12.48 1.27 12.82
N ASN A 55 13.71 1.06 12.35
CA ASN A 55 14.92 1.65 12.90
C ASN A 55 15.26 3.04 12.31
N GLY A 56 14.35 3.67 11.57
CA GLY A 56 14.45 5.04 11.11
C GLY A 56 14.95 5.23 9.67
N LEU A 57 15.02 4.17 8.85
CA LEU A 57 15.33 4.32 7.42
C LEU A 57 14.29 5.20 6.74
N GLY A 58 14.75 6.18 5.95
CA GLY A 58 13.88 7.07 5.21
C GLY A 58 13.04 6.34 4.15
N TYR A 59 11.81 6.85 3.89
CA TYR A 59 10.90 6.26 2.91
C TYR A 59 11.52 6.12 1.51
N SER A 60 12.24 7.14 1.03
CA SER A 60 12.89 7.12 -0.28
C SER A 60 13.92 6.00 -0.42
N ASP A 61 14.72 5.79 0.63
CA ASP A 61 15.75 4.75 0.63
C ASP A 61 15.14 3.36 0.71
N ALA A 62 14.13 3.18 1.54
CA ALA A 62 13.38 1.95 1.65
C ALA A 62 12.71 1.58 0.31
N ARG A 63 12.10 2.57 -0.35
CA ARG A 63 11.48 2.41 -1.68
C ARG A 63 12.53 2.01 -2.74
N ALA A 64 13.70 2.64 -2.75
CA ALA A 64 14.76 2.31 -3.69
C ALA A 64 15.28 0.87 -3.50
N LYS A 65 15.43 0.43 -2.25
CA LYS A 65 15.82 -0.95 -1.93
C LYS A 65 14.76 -1.96 -2.38
N SER A 66 13.48 -1.71 -2.09
CA SER A 66 12.39 -2.61 -2.49
C SER A 66 12.26 -2.74 -4.01
N ASN A 67 12.36 -1.62 -4.73
CA ASN A 67 12.33 -1.63 -6.19
C ASN A 67 13.43 -2.52 -6.79
N ARG A 68 14.62 -2.50 -6.19
CA ARG A 68 15.73 -3.37 -6.62
C ARG A 68 15.41 -4.85 -6.39
N ILE A 69 14.87 -5.19 -5.22
CA ILE A 69 14.49 -6.58 -4.88
C ILE A 69 13.47 -7.11 -5.89
N PHE A 70 12.42 -6.36 -6.16
CA PHE A 70 11.36 -6.81 -7.08
C PHE A 70 11.82 -6.81 -8.54
N PHE A 71 12.68 -5.89 -8.94
CA PHE A 71 13.28 -5.92 -10.27
C PHE A 71 14.13 -7.18 -10.48
N ASP A 72 14.97 -7.53 -9.52
CA ASP A 72 15.78 -8.76 -9.57
C ASP A 72 14.91 -10.03 -9.56
N ALA A 73 13.87 -10.07 -8.75
CA ALA A 73 12.93 -11.19 -8.72
C ALA A 73 12.15 -11.33 -10.03
N PHE A 74 11.75 -10.22 -10.63
CA PHE A 74 11.08 -10.18 -11.93
C PHE A 74 11.98 -10.75 -13.04
N LEU A 75 13.25 -10.29 -13.12
CA LEU A 75 14.21 -10.79 -14.10
C LEU A 75 14.48 -12.30 -13.96
N LYS A 76 14.35 -12.83 -12.75
CA LYS A 76 14.52 -14.26 -12.46
C LYS A 76 13.24 -15.07 -12.63
N GLY A 77 12.13 -14.44 -13.01
CA GLY A 77 10.82 -15.12 -13.11
C GLY A 77 10.23 -15.57 -11.76
N GLN A 78 10.65 -14.96 -10.66
CA GLN A 78 10.28 -15.34 -9.29
C GLN A 78 9.17 -14.46 -8.69
N THR A 79 8.25 -13.98 -9.51
CA THR A 79 7.22 -13.00 -9.08
C THR A 79 5.84 -13.61 -8.81
N ASN A 80 5.73 -14.94 -8.73
CA ASN A 80 4.46 -15.64 -8.51
C ASN A 80 3.33 -15.22 -9.46
N GLY A 81 3.67 -14.85 -10.71
CA GLY A 81 2.71 -14.42 -11.72
C GLY A 81 2.31 -12.94 -11.65
N TYR A 82 2.78 -12.20 -10.65
CA TYR A 82 2.54 -10.76 -10.55
C TYR A 82 3.48 -9.98 -11.47
N SER A 83 3.00 -8.87 -12.04
CA SER A 83 3.84 -7.94 -12.76
C SER A 83 4.76 -7.17 -11.81
N TYR A 84 5.89 -6.71 -12.33
CA TYR A 84 6.80 -5.87 -11.56
C TYR A 84 6.12 -4.62 -11.00
N GLY A 85 5.27 -3.96 -11.80
CA GLY A 85 4.54 -2.75 -11.39
C GLY A 85 3.61 -3.01 -10.20
N GLU A 86 2.81 -4.08 -10.25
CA GLU A 86 1.92 -4.46 -9.14
C GLU A 86 2.69 -4.70 -7.85
N LEU A 87 3.80 -5.43 -7.92
CA LEU A 87 4.62 -5.71 -6.73
C LEU A 87 5.26 -4.44 -6.15
N VAL A 88 5.72 -3.53 -7.01
CA VAL A 88 6.30 -2.25 -6.59
C VAL A 88 5.26 -1.37 -5.89
N ASP A 89 4.05 -1.30 -6.43
CA ASP A 89 2.97 -0.50 -5.82
C ASP A 89 2.56 -1.05 -4.46
N ILE A 90 2.41 -2.37 -4.34
CA ILE A 90 2.12 -3.02 -3.06
C ILE A 90 3.25 -2.79 -2.05
N ALA A 91 4.51 -2.93 -2.49
CA ALA A 91 5.67 -2.73 -1.63
C ALA A 91 5.78 -1.29 -1.13
N ASN A 92 5.57 -0.31 -2.00
CA ASN A 92 5.59 1.10 -1.63
C ASN A 92 4.48 1.43 -0.62
N ALA A 93 3.29 0.88 -0.79
CA ALA A 93 2.19 1.04 0.16
C ALA A 93 2.53 0.41 1.52
N ALA A 94 3.10 -0.80 1.54
CA ALA A 94 3.51 -1.48 2.75
C ALA A 94 4.60 -0.68 3.51
N ILE A 95 5.64 -0.23 2.81
CA ILE A 95 6.74 0.57 3.40
C ILE A 95 6.20 1.86 4.01
N TRP A 96 5.30 2.56 3.30
CA TRP A 96 4.69 3.78 3.82
C TRP A 96 3.87 3.50 5.09
N GLN A 97 3.09 2.41 5.11
CA GLN A 97 2.28 2.00 6.26
C GLN A 97 3.15 1.70 7.48
N TYR A 98 4.23 0.92 7.32
CA TYR A 98 5.14 0.61 8.43
C TYR A 98 5.84 1.86 8.97
N ARG A 99 6.25 2.76 8.08
CA ARG A 99 6.85 4.04 8.49
C ARG A 99 5.87 4.91 9.28
N ASP A 100 4.62 5.02 8.83
CA ASP A 100 3.59 5.77 9.54
C ASP A 100 3.32 5.17 10.93
N MET A 101 3.23 3.86 11.04
CA MET A 101 3.07 3.17 12.32
C MET A 101 4.25 3.44 13.27
N TYR A 102 5.46 3.51 12.76
CA TYR A 102 6.64 3.85 13.56
C TYR A 102 6.61 5.29 14.07
N LEU A 103 6.18 6.23 13.23
CA LEU A 103 6.13 7.66 13.58
C LEU A 103 4.96 8.03 14.50
N ARG A 104 3.91 7.23 14.52
CA ARG A 104 2.65 7.50 15.23
C ARG A 104 2.17 6.32 16.09
N PRO A 105 3.03 5.71 16.93
CA PRO A 105 2.70 4.50 17.66
C PRO A 105 1.48 4.67 18.58
N ASP A 106 1.36 5.82 19.24
CA ASP A 106 0.24 6.11 20.14
C ASP A 106 -1.10 6.18 19.39
N PHE A 107 -1.11 6.72 18.17
CA PHE A 107 -2.31 6.76 17.36
C PHE A 107 -2.81 5.35 17.10
N TYR A 108 -1.93 4.43 16.70
CA TYR A 108 -2.29 3.04 16.40
C TYR A 108 -2.77 2.31 17.64
N THR A 109 -2.07 2.45 18.77
CA THR A 109 -2.46 1.84 20.03
C THR A 109 -3.84 2.32 20.49
N ASN A 110 -4.08 3.63 20.45
CA ASN A 110 -5.33 4.23 20.94
C ASN A 110 -6.54 3.96 20.03
N ASN A 111 -6.34 3.67 18.75
CA ASN A 111 -7.42 3.44 17.80
C ASN A 111 -7.62 1.96 17.43
N LEU A 112 -6.76 1.04 17.86
CA LEU A 112 -6.80 -0.36 17.46
C LEU A 112 -8.15 -1.00 17.79
N GLU A 113 -8.62 -0.86 19.04
CA GLU A 113 -9.88 -1.48 19.48
C GLU A 113 -11.09 -0.81 18.84
N LYS A 114 -11.06 0.50 18.66
CA LYS A 114 -12.11 1.24 17.96
C LYS A 114 -12.28 0.74 16.51
N VAL A 115 -11.19 0.60 15.79
CA VAL A 115 -11.24 0.10 14.40
C VAL A 115 -11.70 -1.35 14.38
N ARG A 116 -11.22 -2.19 15.30
CA ARG A 116 -11.64 -3.60 15.41
C ARG A 116 -13.16 -3.72 15.55
N VAL A 117 -13.77 -2.93 16.44
CA VAL A 117 -15.22 -2.93 16.66
C VAL A 117 -15.97 -2.49 15.38
N ILE A 118 -15.50 -1.43 14.72
CA ILE A 118 -16.12 -0.90 13.49
C ILE A 118 -16.15 -1.96 12.39
N ILE A 119 -15.06 -2.71 12.20
CA ILE A 119 -14.92 -3.66 11.10
C ILE A 119 -15.17 -5.12 11.50
N ALA A 120 -15.56 -5.40 12.74
CA ALA A 120 -15.78 -6.77 13.23
C ALA A 120 -16.63 -7.64 12.28
N PRO A 121 -17.79 -7.18 11.77
CA PRO A 121 -18.58 -7.99 10.83
C PRO A 121 -17.84 -8.30 9.53
N VAL A 122 -16.98 -7.39 9.08
CA VAL A 122 -16.18 -7.60 7.85
C VAL A 122 -15.12 -8.68 8.09
N ILE A 123 -14.48 -8.67 9.26
CA ILE A 123 -13.52 -9.70 9.65
C ILE A 123 -14.19 -11.08 9.69
N GLU A 124 -15.40 -11.18 10.26
CA GLU A 124 -16.16 -12.43 10.30
C GLU A 124 -16.51 -12.96 8.92
N ASP A 125 -16.99 -12.09 8.02
CA ASP A 125 -17.33 -12.46 6.64
C ASP A 125 -16.09 -12.89 5.84
N TYR A 126 -14.97 -12.21 6.05
CA TYR A 126 -13.70 -12.58 5.42
C TYR A 126 -13.18 -13.93 5.94
N LYS A 127 -13.13 -14.13 7.26
CA LYS A 127 -12.72 -15.41 7.87
C LYS A 127 -13.57 -16.60 7.47
N SER A 128 -14.86 -16.38 7.28
CA SER A 128 -15.77 -17.43 6.84
C SER A 128 -15.73 -17.69 5.34
N GLY A 129 -14.90 -16.97 4.59
CA GLY A 129 -14.77 -17.10 3.13
C GLY A 129 -15.95 -16.56 2.33
N LYS A 130 -16.87 -15.79 2.95
CA LYS A 130 -18.02 -15.20 2.27
C LYS A 130 -17.62 -14.08 1.30
N ILE A 131 -16.54 -13.37 1.62
CA ILE A 131 -16.02 -12.26 0.82
C ILE A 131 -14.52 -12.43 0.60
N SER A 132 -14.05 -11.92 -0.54
CA SER A 132 -12.62 -11.85 -0.87
C SER A 132 -11.89 -10.80 -0.01
N TYR A 133 -10.56 -10.85 0.00
CA TYR A 133 -9.77 -9.84 0.68
C TYR A 133 -10.03 -8.42 0.14
N ALA A 134 -10.15 -8.25 -1.19
CA ALA A 134 -10.43 -6.96 -1.81
C ALA A 134 -11.80 -6.41 -1.38
N GLU A 135 -12.84 -7.26 -1.33
CA GLU A 135 -14.16 -6.88 -0.81
C GLU A 135 -14.10 -6.54 0.69
N ALA A 136 -13.33 -7.29 1.47
CA ALA A 136 -13.15 -7.02 2.89
C ALA A 136 -12.46 -5.67 3.13
N GLU A 137 -11.41 -5.34 2.37
CA GLU A 137 -10.72 -4.05 2.44
C GLU A 137 -11.66 -2.89 2.06
N PHE A 138 -12.41 -3.03 0.99
CA PHE A 138 -13.42 -2.04 0.57
C PHE A 138 -14.52 -1.86 1.63
N ASN A 139 -15.08 -2.95 2.14
CA ASN A 139 -16.13 -2.91 3.17
C ASN A 139 -15.64 -2.32 4.49
N ALA A 140 -14.39 -2.64 4.90
CA ALA A 140 -13.79 -2.07 6.09
C ALA A 140 -13.62 -0.56 5.96
N ARG A 141 -13.13 -0.07 4.81
CA ARG A 141 -13.00 1.35 4.51
C ARG A 141 -14.37 2.04 4.54
N THR A 142 -15.37 1.47 3.91
CA THR A 142 -16.76 1.98 3.92
C THR A 142 -17.29 2.14 5.34
N ARG A 143 -17.10 1.13 6.20
CA ARG A 143 -17.54 1.20 7.60
C ARG A 143 -16.82 2.26 8.41
N ILE A 144 -15.54 2.48 8.16
CA ILE A 144 -14.79 3.58 8.78
C ILE A 144 -15.38 4.93 8.37
N TYR A 145 -15.70 5.15 7.09
CA TYR A 145 -16.38 6.36 6.65
C TYR A 145 -17.76 6.50 7.29
N GLN A 146 -18.55 5.44 7.32
CA GLN A 146 -19.88 5.41 7.95
C GLN A 146 -19.83 5.67 9.46
N SER A 147 -18.71 5.38 10.12
CA SER A 147 -18.55 5.73 11.54
C SER A 147 -18.52 7.25 11.80
N VAL A 148 -18.22 8.04 10.77
CA VAL A 148 -18.20 9.51 10.81
C VAL A 148 -19.45 10.11 10.13
N LYS A 149 -19.88 9.53 9.01
CA LYS A 149 -21.06 9.93 8.23
C LYS A 149 -21.93 8.67 7.99
N PRO A 150 -22.92 8.39 8.85
CA PRO A 150 -23.68 7.13 8.81
C PRO A 150 -24.39 6.83 7.49
N ASP A 151 -24.77 7.87 6.74
CA ASP A 151 -25.42 7.81 5.43
C ASP A 151 -24.43 7.77 4.24
N PHE A 152 -23.13 7.65 4.52
CA PHE A 152 -22.12 7.56 3.47
C PHE A 152 -22.35 6.35 2.58
N ASN A 153 -22.50 6.61 1.29
CA ASN A 153 -22.60 5.59 0.25
C ASN A 153 -21.40 5.75 -0.71
N PRO A 154 -20.42 4.81 -0.66
CA PRO A 154 -19.21 4.90 -1.46
C PRO A 154 -19.51 4.95 -2.96
N ASP A 155 -20.46 4.13 -3.44
CA ASP A 155 -20.77 4.05 -4.86
C ASP A 155 -21.35 5.36 -5.39
N ALA A 156 -22.25 5.99 -4.64
CA ALA A 156 -22.87 7.25 -5.03
C ALA A 156 -21.87 8.42 -4.96
N GLU A 157 -21.02 8.46 -3.96
CA GLU A 157 -20.05 9.55 -3.76
C GLU A 157 -18.90 9.48 -4.78
N TYR A 158 -18.32 8.30 -5.01
CA TYR A 158 -17.27 8.12 -6.00
C TYR A 158 -17.74 8.34 -7.45
N MET A 159 -18.99 7.99 -7.76
CA MET A 159 -19.53 8.19 -9.09
C MET A 159 -19.83 9.67 -9.39
N LYS A 160 -20.04 10.49 -8.37
CA LYS A 160 -20.25 11.92 -8.54
C LYS A 160 -18.93 12.67 -8.76
N ASP A 161 -17.97 12.50 -7.88
CA ASP A 161 -16.65 13.13 -7.95
C ASP A 161 -15.74 12.49 -6.88
N PRO A 162 -14.64 11.79 -7.27
CA PRO A 162 -13.69 11.24 -6.33
C PRO A 162 -12.98 12.29 -5.45
N LEU A 163 -13.03 13.55 -5.86
CA LEU A 163 -12.49 14.70 -5.12
C LEU A 163 -13.58 15.47 -4.35
N SER A 164 -14.79 14.93 -4.30
CA SER A 164 -15.93 15.55 -3.66
C SER A 164 -15.65 15.85 -2.18
N ARG A 165 -16.06 17.07 -1.77
CA ARG A 165 -16.05 17.48 -0.36
C ARG A 165 -17.04 16.72 0.52
N ASP A 166 -17.92 15.93 -0.10
CA ASP A 166 -18.91 15.09 0.60
C ASP A 166 -18.33 13.80 1.14
N ILE A 167 -17.11 13.43 0.71
CA ILE A 167 -16.37 12.31 1.30
C ILE A 167 -15.90 12.72 2.70
N PRO A 168 -16.23 11.94 3.75
CA PRO A 168 -15.82 12.28 5.11
C PRO A 168 -14.29 12.35 5.23
N SER A 169 -13.79 13.40 5.89
CA SER A 169 -12.37 13.47 6.22
C SER A 169 -12.06 12.48 7.33
N VAL A 170 -11.30 11.46 7.01
CA VAL A 170 -10.87 10.40 7.92
C VAL A 170 -9.34 10.30 7.88
N ASP A 171 -8.71 10.08 9.03
CA ASP A 171 -7.28 9.84 9.07
C ASP A 171 -6.95 8.50 8.40
N ASN A 172 -6.13 8.53 7.35
CA ASN A 172 -5.76 7.36 6.55
C ASN A 172 -5.15 6.23 7.38
N SER A 173 -4.55 6.55 8.53
CA SER A 173 -3.99 5.56 9.42
C SER A 173 -5.04 4.62 10.03
N LEU A 174 -6.33 4.99 10.04
CA LEU A 174 -7.42 4.08 10.40
C LEU A 174 -7.61 2.97 9.37
N PHE A 175 -7.41 3.26 8.08
CA PHE A 175 -7.45 2.25 7.01
C PHE A 175 -6.24 1.31 7.10
N ILE A 176 -5.07 1.81 7.49
CA ILE A 176 -3.88 0.99 7.75
C ILE A 176 -4.16 -0.01 8.89
N LEU A 177 -4.77 0.46 9.97
CA LEU A 177 -5.19 -0.42 11.08
C LEU A 177 -6.19 -1.48 10.64
N ALA A 178 -7.20 -1.10 9.85
CA ALA A 178 -8.19 -2.04 9.33
C ALA A 178 -7.53 -3.12 8.48
N ARG A 179 -6.64 -2.74 7.57
CA ARG A 179 -5.88 -3.68 6.74
C ARG A 179 -5.03 -4.62 7.58
N LYS A 180 -4.30 -4.11 8.58
CA LYS A 180 -3.52 -4.94 9.49
C LYS A 180 -4.39 -5.95 10.22
N LEU A 181 -5.56 -5.55 10.70
CA LEU A 181 -6.50 -6.44 11.37
C LEU A 181 -7.03 -7.53 10.43
N LEU A 182 -7.33 -7.20 9.17
CA LEU A 182 -7.74 -8.18 8.17
C LEU A 182 -6.63 -9.20 7.84
N LEU A 183 -5.37 -8.75 7.70
CA LEU A 183 -4.24 -9.62 7.39
C LEU A 183 -3.85 -10.53 8.56
N SER A 184 -4.15 -10.13 9.80
CA SER A 184 -3.86 -10.92 11.00
C SER A 184 -5.03 -11.82 11.44
N SER A 185 -6.10 -11.81 10.70
CA SER A 185 -7.29 -12.59 10.97
C SER A 185 -7.33 -13.87 10.15
#